data_d36ba64429e93ab29103ba646b7dc485
#
_entry.id   d36ba64429e93ab29103ba646b7dc485
#
_cell.length_a   1.000
_cell.length_b   1.000
_cell.length_c   1.000
_cell.angle_alpha   90.00
_cell.angle_beta   90.00
_cell.angle_gamma   90.00
#
_symmetry.space_group_name_H-M   'P 1'
#
loop_
_entity.id
_entity.type
_entity.pdbx_description
1 polymer ?
#
loop_
_entity_poly.entity_id
_entity_poly.type
_entity_poly.pdbx_seq_one_letter_code
_entity_poly.pdbx_strand_id
1 'polypeptide(L)'
;METGRSQPEAADLRRSCLAIGKTKAWRGIRRRIFLVLNLAAACVSAFASPVLADPNALWRIVHGECVPHMEAGLGPKPCERVDLDGGVEQGVAILKDLVGVSQMLAIPTRRITGIEDPQMLAPNAPPVFAVAWAAKRLVEERLHRTLPQEAVGLAINSAWARSQDQFHVHVDCMAIPVVKALAEYASALDGVWRAMTVPLHGRIYFARRVDSPDLVDVAPLKLLADGLEGAGAYGRV
;
A
#
# COMPACT_ATOMS: atom_id res chain seq x y z
N MET A 1 -43.15 -6.82 15.55
CA MET A 1 -42.10 -6.35 16.45
C MET A 1 -40.78 -6.49 15.70
N GLU A 2 -40.41 -5.44 14.94
CA GLU A 2 -39.14 -5.38 14.21
C GLU A 2 -38.08 -4.77 15.14
N THR A 3 -37.09 -5.57 15.49
CA THR A 3 -35.93 -5.07 16.22
C THR A 3 -34.96 -4.44 15.22
N GLY A 4 -34.94 -3.11 15.21
CA GLY A 4 -34.00 -2.32 14.43
C GLY A 4 -32.55 -2.63 14.84
N ARG A 5 -31.79 -3.21 13.91
CA ARG A 5 -30.34 -3.28 13.99
C ARG A 5 -29.79 -1.91 13.62
N SER A 6 -29.35 -1.16 14.63
CA SER A 6 -28.62 0.09 14.44
C SER A 6 -27.31 -0.19 13.67
N GLN A 7 -27.17 0.46 12.52
CA GLN A 7 -25.90 0.49 11.79
C GLN A 7 -24.83 1.17 12.67
N PRO A 8 -23.60 0.65 12.73
CA PRO A 8 -22.54 1.31 13.48
C PRO A 8 -22.20 2.63 12.79
N GLU A 9 -22.15 3.66 13.60
CA GLU A 9 -22.07 5.06 13.23
C GLU A 9 -20.82 5.42 12.43
N ALA A 10 -21.01 6.18 11.35
CA ALA A 10 -19.95 6.70 10.47
C ALA A 10 -18.81 7.46 11.17
N ALA A 11 -18.96 7.79 12.44
CA ALA A 11 -17.96 8.45 13.27
C ALA A 11 -16.78 7.55 13.64
N ASP A 12 -17.00 6.23 13.81
CA ASP A 12 -15.94 5.28 14.17
C ASP A 12 -15.06 4.90 12.97
N LEU A 13 -15.63 4.92 11.76
CA LEU A 13 -14.88 4.79 10.50
C LEU A 13 -13.80 5.87 10.34
N ARG A 14 -14.03 7.07 10.88
CA ARG A 14 -13.10 8.20 10.76
C ARG A 14 -11.79 7.98 11.51
N ARG A 15 -11.79 7.27 12.63
CA ARG A 15 -10.60 7.10 13.47
C ARG A 15 -9.65 6.03 12.97
N SER A 16 -10.16 4.97 12.35
CA SER A 16 -9.36 3.81 11.93
C SER A 16 -8.77 3.95 10.52
N CYS A 17 -9.42 4.70 9.61
CA CYS A 17 -8.96 4.92 8.24
C CYS A 17 -8.18 6.25 8.04
N LEU A 18 -7.98 7.06 9.09
CA LEU A 18 -7.28 8.36 9.01
C LEU A 18 -5.75 8.26 9.00
N ALA A 19 -5.17 7.07 9.10
CA ALA A 19 -3.72 6.90 9.19
C ALA A 19 -2.98 6.98 7.84
N ILE A 20 -3.68 6.98 6.71
CA ILE A 20 -3.05 7.12 5.40
C ILE A 20 -3.02 8.61 5.03
N GLY A 21 -1.91 9.28 5.30
CA GLY A 21 -1.66 10.62 4.76
C GLY A 21 -1.39 11.75 5.74
N LYS A 22 -0.47 11.57 6.69
CA LYS A 22 0.18 12.73 7.34
C LYS A 22 1.61 12.88 6.85
N THR A 23 1.76 13.43 5.65
CA THR A 23 2.99 14.16 5.30
C THR A 23 3.06 15.39 6.19
N LYS A 24 4.15 15.52 6.95
CA LYS A 24 4.40 16.68 7.82
C LYS A 24 4.36 17.96 7.00
N ALA A 25 3.31 18.76 7.17
CA ALA A 25 3.29 20.13 6.69
C ALA A 25 4.26 20.96 7.52
N TRP A 26 5.30 21.46 6.90
CA TRP A 26 6.19 22.47 7.47
C TRP A 26 5.41 23.76 7.72
N ARG A 27 5.12 24.08 8.98
CA ARG A 27 4.67 25.42 9.37
C ARG A 27 5.89 26.22 9.78
N GLY A 28 6.13 27.31 9.05
CA GLY A 28 7.16 28.30 9.33
C GLY A 28 7.01 28.93 10.71
N ILE A 29 8.05 28.89 11.50
CA ILE A 29 8.16 29.58 12.79
C ILE A 29 8.68 31.00 12.52
N ARG A 30 7.87 31.99 12.87
CA ARG A 30 8.24 33.41 12.87
C ARG A 30 9.30 33.66 13.95
N ARG A 31 10.38 34.33 13.54
CA ARG A 31 11.45 34.84 14.38
C ARG A 31 10.90 35.75 15.49
N ARG A 32 11.25 35.48 16.75
CA ARG A 32 11.41 36.51 17.78
C ARG A 32 12.81 36.38 18.33
N ILE A 33 13.57 37.45 18.16
CA ILE A 33 14.93 37.67 18.66
C ILE A 33 14.80 37.97 20.16
N PHE A 34 15.47 37.16 20.98
CA PHE A 34 15.89 37.60 22.32
C PHE A 34 17.37 37.30 22.48
N LEU A 35 18.10 38.39 22.74
CA LEU A 35 19.51 38.44 23.03
C LEU A 35 19.68 38.11 24.54
N VAL A 36 20.39 37.06 24.93
CA VAL A 36 20.96 36.93 26.27
C VAL A 36 22.32 36.22 26.16
N LEU A 37 23.26 36.78 26.90
CA LEU A 37 24.71 36.52 26.97
C LEU A 37 25.10 35.09 27.32
N ASN A 38 26.20 34.70 26.69
CA ASN A 38 27.31 33.77 27.08
C ASN A 38 27.18 32.96 28.35
N LEU A 39 27.22 31.62 28.19
CA LEU A 39 28.12 30.74 28.98
C LEU A 39 28.56 29.57 28.08
N ALA A 40 29.87 29.42 27.94
CA ALA A 40 30.49 28.34 27.16
C ALA A 40 30.24 27.00 27.86
N ALA A 41 29.31 26.20 27.29
CA ALA A 41 29.24 24.77 27.56
C ALA A 41 29.53 24.08 26.23
N ALA A 42 30.62 23.35 26.15
CA ALA A 42 30.96 22.50 25.02
C ALA A 42 29.90 21.38 24.91
N CYS A 43 28.80 21.63 24.21
CA CYS A 43 27.88 20.60 23.78
C CYS A 43 28.57 19.83 22.66
N VAL A 44 29.03 18.64 22.96
CA VAL A 44 29.33 17.59 21.98
C VAL A 44 28.00 17.32 21.27
N SER A 45 27.78 18.00 20.17
CA SER A 45 26.68 17.71 19.25
C SER A 45 26.96 16.34 18.66
N ALA A 46 26.38 15.29 19.25
CA ALA A 46 26.26 14.01 18.59
C ALA A 46 25.45 14.26 17.33
N PHE A 47 26.12 14.37 16.19
CA PHE A 47 25.48 14.33 14.88
C PHE A 47 24.85 12.96 14.74
N ALA A 48 23.59 12.82 15.14
CA ALA A 48 22.76 11.71 14.73
C ALA A 48 22.63 11.83 13.21
N SER A 49 23.49 11.13 12.48
CA SER A 49 23.33 10.96 11.05
C SER A 49 21.90 10.46 10.81
N PRO A 50 21.13 11.04 9.88
CA PRO A 50 19.85 10.48 9.52
C PRO A 50 20.11 9.03 9.08
N VAL A 51 19.59 8.07 9.81
CA VAL A 51 19.59 6.68 9.37
C VAL A 51 18.73 6.66 8.12
N LEU A 52 19.38 6.63 6.95
CA LEU A 52 18.71 6.42 5.69
C LEU A 52 17.98 5.08 5.80
N ALA A 53 16.68 5.08 5.50
CA ALA A 53 15.92 3.84 5.50
C ALA A 53 16.61 2.87 4.52
N ASP A 54 16.87 1.66 4.99
CA ASP A 54 17.51 0.65 4.14
C ASP A 54 16.52 0.19 3.05
N PRO A 55 16.80 0.42 1.77
CA PRO A 55 15.89 0.09 0.67
C PRO A 55 15.70 -1.42 0.48
N ASN A 56 16.52 -2.25 1.11
CA ASN A 56 16.44 -3.70 1.04
C ASN A 56 15.79 -4.34 2.28
N ALA A 57 15.24 -3.56 3.20
CA ALA A 57 14.69 -4.10 4.44
C ALA A 57 13.57 -5.13 4.18
N LEU A 58 12.63 -4.84 3.31
CA LEU A 58 11.55 -5.79 2.97
C LEU A 58 12.10 -7.08 2.34
N TRP A 59 13.08 -6.94 1.44
CA TRP A 59 13.73 -8.11 0.84
C TRP A 59 14.37 -9.00 1.90
N ARG A 60 15.14 -8.42 2.83
CA ARG A 60 15.80 -9.20 3.88
C ARG A 60 14.80 -9.91 4.79
N ILE A 61 13.71 -9.26 5.15
CA ILE A 61 12.67 -9.88 5.98
C ILE A 61 12.01 -11.03 5.23
N VAL A 62 11.55 -10.82 4.00
CA VAL A 62 10.80 -11.85 3.28
C VAL A 62 11.71 -13.01 2.87
N HIS A 63 12.79 -12.72 2.14
CA HIS A 63 13.69 -13.74 1.60
C HIS A 63 14.65 -14.31 2.64
N GLY A 64 15.07 -13.50 3.61
CA GLY A 64 16.04 -13.91 4.64
C GLY A 64 15.42 -14.56 5.87
N GLU A 65 14.12 -14.33 6.14
CA GLU A 65 13.47 -14.84 7.35
C GLU A 65 12.17 -15.60 7.03
N CYS A 66 11.18 -14.92 6.43
CA CYS A 66 9.85 -15.52 6.25
C CYS A 66 9.87 -16.79 5.38
N VAL A 67 10.59 -16.75 4.25
CA VAL A 67 10.69 -17.88 3.32
C VAL A 67 11.46 -19.04 3.95
N PRO A 68 12.68 -18.86 4.50
CA PRO A 68 13.42 -19.95 5.16
C PRO A 68 12.65 -20.57 6.33
N HIS A 69 11.96 -19.78 7.15
CA HIS A 69 11.15 -20.31 8.24
C HIS A 69 10.00 -21.16 7.73
N MET A 70 9.33 -20.71 6.64
CA MET A 70 8.23 -21.47 6.03
C MET A 70 8.72 -22.79 5.45
N GLU A 71 9.84 -22.81 4.71
CA GLU A 71 10.46 -24.00 4.15
C GLU A 71 10.93 -24.99 5.22
N ALA A 72 11.39 -24.47 6.37
CA ALA A 72 11.78 -25.28 7.53
C ALA A 72 10.59 -25.79 8.38
N GLY A 73 9.35 -25.48 8.02
CA GLY A 73 8.15 -25.85 8.78
C GLY A 73 7.99 -25.09 10.11
N LEU A 74 8.72 -23.99 10.30
CA LEU A 74 8.67 -23.15 11.51
C LEU A 74 7.54 -22.11 11.47
N GLY A 75 6.80 -22.05 10.37
CA GLY A 75 5.73 -21.09 10.13
C GLY A 75 6.23 -19.78 9.47
N PRO A 76 5.32 -18.83 9.18
CA PRO A 76 5.63 -17.69 8.33
C PRO A 76 6.35 -16.53 9.02
N LYS A 77 6.54 -16.56 10.35
CA LYS A 77 7.08 -15.41 11.11
C LYS A 77 8.47 -14.96 10.61
N PRO A 78 8.73 -13.63 10.55
CA PRO A 78 7.90 -12.51 11.05
C PRO A 78 6.72 -12.14 10.17
N CYS A 79 6.55 -12.72 8.97
CA CYS A 79 5.37 -12.51 8.14
C CYS A 79 4.09 -13.06 8.80
N GLU A 80 2.93 -12.54 8.41
CA GLU A 80 1.63 -13.05 8.84
C GLU A 80 1.25 -14.31 8.05
N ARG A 81 1.62 -14.35 6.77
CA ARG A 81 1.40 -15.46 5.85
C ARG A 81 2.52 -15.53 4.82
N VAL A 82 2.87 -16.73 4.38
CA VAL A 82 3.72 -16.98 3.21
C VAL A 82 3.05 -18.06 2.39
N ASP A 83 2.81 -17.78 1.13
CA ASP A 83 2.27 -18.71 0.16
C ASP A 83 3.40 -19.12 -0.79
N LEU A 84 3.71 -20.41 -0.85
CA LEU A 84 4.76 -20.99 -1.70
C LEU A 84 4.21 -22.11 -2.60
N ASP A 85 2.91 -22.13 -2.87
CA ASP A 85 2.28 -23.22 -3.66
C ASP A 85 2.92 -23.35 -5.06
N GLY A 86 3.42 -22.27 -5.65
CA GLY A 86 4.20 -22.26 -6.88
C GLY A 86 5.72 -22.25 -6.69
N GLY A 87 6.21 -22.53 -5.48
CA GLY A 87 7.62 -22.36 -5.09
C GLY A 87 7.98 -20.89 -4.81
N VAL A 88 9.25 -20.67 -4.42
CA VAL A 88 9.75 -19.32 -4.05
C VAL A 88 9.63 -18.32 -5.20
N GLU A 89 9.77 -18.75 -6.45
CA GLU A 89 9.68 -17.89 -7.62
C GLU A 89 8.27 -17.35 -7.90
N GLN A 90 7.24 -18.06 -7.44
CA GLN A 90 5.82 -17.69 -7.59
C GLN A 90 5.19 -17.24 -6.26
N GLY A 91 5.94 -17.36 -5.18
CA GLY A 91 5.43 -17.12 -3.84
C GLY A 91 5.12 -15.65 -3.55
N VAL A 92 4.25 -15.47 -2.54
CA VAL A 92 3.88 -14.16 -2.01
C VAL A 92 3.82 -14.23 -0.49
N ALA A 93 4.48 -13.29 0.17
CA ALA A 93 4.41 -13.10 1.61
C ALA A 93 3.48 -11.94 1.98
N ILE A 94 2.75 -12.06 3.08
CA ILE A 94 2.01 -10.97 3.69
C ILE A 94 2.71 -10.56 4.97
N LEU A 95 3.13 -9.31 5.02
CA LEU A 95 3.82 -8.71 6.17
C LEU A 95 2.98 -7.58 6.74
N LYS A 96 2.93 -7.45 8.07
CA LYS A 96 2.32 -6.29 8.72
C LYS A 96 3.26 -5.08 8.52
N ASP A 97 2.73 -4.01 7.93
CA ASP A 97 3.48 -2.76 7.77
C ASP A 97 3.80 -2.14 9.15
N LEU A 98 4.93 -1.49 9.25
CA LEU A 98 5.29 -0.68 10.44
C LEU A 98 4.36 0.52 10.61
N VAL A 99 3.78 1.02 9.51
CA VAL A 99 2.87 2.17 9.48
C VAL A 99 1.42 1.69 9.53
N GLY A 100 0.58 2.46 10.23
CA GLY A 100 -0.85 2.14 10.36
C GLY A 100 -1.13 0.98 11.34
N VAL A 101 -2.37 0.87 11.77
CA VAL A 101 -2.82 -0.17 12.71
C VAL A 101 -3.06 -1.49 11.98
N SER A 102 -3.64 -1.44 10.80
CA SER A 102 -4.15 -2.58 10.04
C SER A 102 -3.44 -2.86 8.73
N GLN A 103 -2.64 -1.92 8.22
CA GLN A 103 -2.03 -2.01 6.90
C GLN A 103 -1.15 -3.25 6.74
N MET A 104 -1.38 -3.99 5.65
CA MET A 104 -0.59 -5.14 5.23
C MET A 104 0.19 -4.82 3.97
N LEU A 105 1.29 -5.53 3.77
CA LEU A 105 2.10 -5.53 2.56
C LEU A 105 2.06 -6.91 1.94
N ALA A 106 1.64 -7.02 0.68
CA ALA A 106 1.79 -8.23 -0.12
C ALA A 106 3.06 -8.09 -0.95
N ILE A 107 4.00 -9.02 -0.77
CA ILE A 107 5.39 -8.91 -1.23
C ILE A 107 5.75 -10.21 -1.96
N PRO A 108 6.19 -10.18 -3.25
CA PRO A 108 6.75 -11.35 -3.92
C PRO A 108 7.94 -11.93 -3.15
N THR A 109 8.04 -13.25 -3.09
CA THR A 109 9.15 -13.95 -2.43
C THR A 109 10.43 -13.98 -3.27
N ARG A 110 10.34 -13.72 -4.58
CA ARG A 110 11.49 -13.45 -5.44
C ARG A 110 11.81 -11.95 -5.51
N ARG A 111 13.03 -11.62 -5.93
CA ARG A 111 13.45 -10.22 -6.09
C ARG A 111 12.75 -9.58 -7.27
N ILE A 112 11.96 -8.55 -6.99
CA ILE A 112 11.33 -7.65 -7.97
C ILE A 112 11.45 -6.25 -7.39
N THR A 113 12.06 -5.32 -8.14
CA THR A 113 12.43 -4.01 -7.56
C THR A 113 11.21 -3.11 -7.34
N GLY A 114 10.34 -2.97 -8.31
CA GLY A 114 9.19 -2.07 -8.24
C GLY A 114 8.19 -2.29 -9.36
N ILE A 115 7.26 -1.35 -9.49
CA ILE A 115 6.21 -1.41 -10.51
C ILE A 115 6.77 -1.37 -11.94
N GLU A 116 7.93 -0.78 -12.12
CA GLU A 116 8.64 -0.67 -13.39
C GLU A 116 9.41 -1.94 -13.78
N ASP A 117 9.50 -2.93 -12.89
CA ASP A 117 10.23 -4.16 -13.17
C ASP A 117 9.46 -5.04 -14.18
N PRO A 118 10.08 -5.37 -15.35
CA PRO A 118 9.41 -6.13 -16.41
C PRO A 118 8.96 -7.53 -15.96
N GLN A 119 9.54 -8.08 -14.89
CA GLN A 119 9.11 -9.36 -14.33
C GLN A 119 7.64 -9.36 -13.89
N MET A 120 7.07 -8.19 -13.57
CA MET A 120 5.66 -8.07 -13.19
C MET A 120 4.69 -8.19 -14.38
N LEU A 121 5.20 -8.08 -15.62
CA LEU A 121 4.43 -8.27 -16.85
C LEU A 121 4.65 -9.65 -17.47
N ALA A 122 5.57 -10.44 -16.93
CA ALA A 122 5.88 -11.77 -17.45
C ALA A 122 4.70 -12.76 -17.21
N PRO A 123 4.52 -13.77 -18.09
CA PRO A 123 3.47 -14.78 -17.92
C PRO A 123 3.55 -15.54 -16.58
N ASN A 124 4.74 -15.61 -16.01
CA ASN A 124 5.02 -16.22 -14.72
C ASN A 124 5.16 -15.19 -13.58
N ALA A 125 4.54 -14.02 -13.68
CA ALA A 125 4.50 -13.05 -12.59
C ALA A 125 3.80 -13.65 -11.35
N PRO A 126 4.30 -13.40 -10.13
CA PRO A 126 3.63 -13.86 -8.92
C PRO A 126 2.20 -13.30 -8.81
N PRO A 127 1.22 -14.06 -8.29
CA PRO A 127 -0.19 -13.64 -8.21
C PRO A 127 -0.42 -12.62 -7.06
N VAL A 128 0.44 -11.62 -6.97
CA VAL A 128 0.52 -10.70 -5.82
C VAL A 128 -0.78 -9.91 -5.58
N PHE A 129 -1.53 -9.58 -6.64
CA PHE A 129 -2.77 -8.82 -6.51
C PHE A 129 -3.92 -9.66 -5.94
N ALA A 130 -4.06 -10.91 -6.37
CA ALA A 130 -5.04 -11.83 -5.80
C ALA A 130 -4.74 -12.12 -4.33
N VAL A 131 -3.46 -12.36 -3.99
CA VAL A 131 -3.03 -12.58 -2.60
C VAL A 131 -3.21 -11.31 -1.75
N ALA A 132 -2.89 -10.12 -2.31
CA ALA A 132 -3.13 -8.84 -1.66
C ALA A 132 -4.63 -8.62 -1.37
N TRP A 133 -5.50 -8.94 -2.34
CA TRP A 133 -6.93 -8.82 -2.16
C TRP A 133 -7.46 -9.76 -1.06
N ALA A 134 -7.00 -11.00 -1.04
CA ALA A 134 -7.33 -11.96 0.01
C ALA A 134 -6.83 -11.52 1.41
N ALA A 135 -5.75 -10.73 1.48
CA ALA A 135 -5.21 -10.19 2.73
C ALA A 135 -6.12 -9.13 3.39
N LYS A 136 -7.21 -8.67 2.72
CA LYS A 136 -8.30 -7.90 3.33
C LYS A 136 -8.73 -8.48 4.68
N ARG A 137 -8.80 -9.81 4.79
CA ARG A 137 -9.20 -10.50 6.03
C ARG A 137 -8.28 -10.16 7.20
N LEU A 138 -6.97 -10.05 6.97
CA LEU A 138 -6.02 -9.69 8.03
C LEU A 138 -6.19 -8.22 8.45
N VAL A 139 -6.57 -7.34 7.52
CA VAL A 139 -6.93 -5.95 7.82
C VAL A 139 -8.18 -5.92 8.71
N GLU A 140 -9.22 -6.67 8.37
CA GLU A 140 -10.47 -6.79 9.12
C GLU A 140 -10.25 -7.35 10.53
N GLU A 141 -9.44 -8.39 10.65
CA GLU A 141 -9.07 -9.01 11.93
C GLU A 141 -8.40 -8.00 12.87
N ARG A 142 -7.48 -7.18 12.36
CA ARG A 142 -6.81 -6.14 13.13
C ARG A 142 -7.71 -4.95 13.51
N LEU A 143 -8.68 -4.66 12.66
CA LEU A 143 -9.69 -3.63 12.95
C LEU A 143 -10.86 -4.15 13.79
N HIS A 144 -10.91 -5.47 14.05
CA HIS A 144 -12.03 -6.15 14.72
C HIS A 144 -13.39 -5.86 14.10
N ARG A 145 -13.44 -5.77 12.76
CA ARG A 145 -14.67 -5.51 12.02
C ARG A 145 -14.57 -5.90 10.53
N THR A 146 -15.69 -6.23 9.93
CA THR A 146 -15.81 -6.45 8.50
C THR A 146 -15.84 -5.11 7.75
N LEU A 147 -15.14 -5.04 6.63
CA LEU A 147 -15.11 -3.88 5.74
C LEU A 147 -15.95 -4.17 4.49
N PRO A 148 -16.76 -3.20 4.04
CA PRO A 148 -17.33 -3.28 2.69
C PRO A 148 -16.20 -3.40 1.65
N GLN A 149 -16.45 -4.10 0.56
CA GLN A 149 -15.43 -4.32 -0.48
C GLN A 149 -14.91 -3.00 -1.06
N GLU A 150 -15.78 -2.04 -1.27
CA GLU A 150 -15.50 -0.70 -1.77
C GLU A 150 -14.72 0.18 -0.80
N ALA A 151 -14.56 -0.23 0.44
CA ALA A 151 -13.76 0.49 1.44
C ALA A 151 -12.32 0.00 1.53
N VAL A 152 -11.95 -1.06 0.82
CA VAL A 152 -10.58 -1.61 0.81
C VAL A 152 -9.86 -1.14 -0.44
N GLY A 153 -8.63 -0.69 -0.27
CA GLY A 153 -7.75 -0.25 -1.35
C GLY A 153 -6.47 -1.07 -1.41
N LEU A 154 -6.01 -1.28 -2.63
CA LEU A 154 -4.66 -1.74 -2.94
C LEU A 154 -3.88 -0.56 -3.50
N ALA A 155 -2.65 -0.34 -3.04
CA ALA A 155 -1.83 0.76 -3.51
C ALA A 155 -0.38 0.32 -3.71
N ILE A 156 0.28 0.89 -4.72
CA ILE A 156 1.69 0.67 -5.02
C ILE A 156 2.37 2.02 -5.13
N ASN A 157 3.55 2.15 -4.54
CA ASN A 157 4.37 3.33 -4.71
C ASN A 157 5.15 3.28 -6.03
N SER A 158 5.20 4.42 -6.73
CA SER A 158 6.07 4.59 -7.90
C SER A 158 7.55 4.57 -7.51
N ALA A 159 8.44 4.43 -8.50
CA ALA A 159 9.89 4.49 -8.31
C ALA A 159 10.36 5.75 -7.55
N TRP A 160 9.65 6.88 -7.71
CA TRP A 160 9.98 8.16 -7.08
C TRP A 160 9.45 8.32 -5.66
N ALA A 161 8.50 7.47 -5.25
CA ALA A 161 7.80 7.58 -3.97
C ALA A 161 8.09 6.42 -3.00
N ARG A 162 8.69 5.34 -3.48
CA ARG A 162 9.00 4.19 -2.64
C ARG A 162 10.28 4.41 -1.82
N SER A 163 10.33 3.81 -0.65
CA SER A 163 11.52 3.74 0.21
C SER A 163 12.16 2.35 0.21
N GLN A 164 11.56 1.38 -0.47
CA GLN A 164 11.97 -0.02 -0.52
C GLN A 164 12.13 -0.48 -1.96
N ASP A 165 13.25 -1.12 -2.27
CA ASP A 165 13.54 -1.70 -3.58
C ASP A 165 13.16 -3.19 -3.60
N GLN A 166 12.00 -3.50 -3.04
CA GLN A 166 11.28 -4.74 -3.20
C GLN A 166 9.82 -4.40 -3.49
N PHE A 167 9.28 -4.91 -4.59
CA PHE A 167 7.89 -4.69 -4.98
C PHE A 167 6.95 -5.09 -3.85
N HIS A 168 6.00 -4.26 -3.56
CA HIS A 168 4.99 -4.53 -2.55
C HIS A 168 3.69 -3.79 -2.84
N VAL A 169 2.59 -4.43 -2.51
CA VAL A 169 1.24 -3.87 -2.59
C VAL A 169 0.76 -3.59 -1.17
N HIS A 170 0.47 -2.33 -0.88
CA HIS A 170 -0.19 -1.94 0.36
C HIS A 170 -1.66 -2.35 0.32
N VAL A 171 -2.15 -2.92 1.42
CA VAL A 171 -3.54 -3.34 1.61
C VAL A 171 -4.06 -2.68 2.87
N ASP A 172 -5.04 -1.81 2.75
CA ASP A 172 -5.69 -1.18 3.92
C ASP A 172 -7.07 -0.62 3.53
N CYS A 173 -7.78 -0.06 4.51
CA CYS A 173 -9.00 0.67 4.24
C CYS A 173 -8.70 2.04 3.60
N MET A 174 -9.53 2.42 2.63
CA MET A 174 -9.42 3.73 1.99
C MET A 174 -10.00 4.85 2.86
N ALA A 175 -9.43 6.05 2.72
CA ALA A 175 -9.99 7.24 3.35
C ALA A 175 -11.43 7.52 2.84
N ILE A 176 -12.33 7.87 3.74
CA ILE A 176 -13.75 8.10 3.42
C ILE A 176 -13.96 9.08 2.26
N PRO A 177 -13.23 10.20 2.13
CA PRO A 177 -13.38 11.08 0.97
C PRO A 177 -13.05 10.40 -0.36
N VAL A 178 -12.07 9.47 -0.37
CA VAL A 178 -11.70 8.70 -1.57
C VAL A 178 -12.81 7.72 -1.93
N VAL A 179 -13.33 6.97 -0.95
CA VAL A 179 -14.46 6.04 -1.16
C VAL A 179 -15.66 6.77 -1.74
N LYS A 180 -16.02 7.93 -1.19
CA LYS A 180 -17.13 8.74 -1.70
C LYS A 180 -16.92 9.22 -3.13
N ALA A 181 -15.74 9.77 -3.42
CA ALA A 181 -15.40 10.26 -4.76
C ALA A 181 -15.42 9.13 -5.79
N LEU A 182 -14.91 7.94 -5.45
CA LEU A 182 -14.96 6.77 -6.32
C LEU A 182 -16.41 6.28 -6.53
N ALA A 183 -17.23 6.27 -5.48
CA ALA A 183 -18.64 5.88 -5.60
C ALA A 183 -19.44 6.84 -6.50
N GLU A 184 -19.22 8.15 -6.37
CA GLU A 184 -19.85 9.16 -7.23
C GLU A 184 -19.44 9.00 -8.70
N TYR A 185 -18.18 8.59 -8.96
CA TYR A 185 -17.68 8.42 -10.31
C TYR A 185 -17.93 7.03 -10.91
N ALA A 186 -18.30 6.03 -10.09
CA ALA A 186 -18.40 4.63 -10.49
C ALA A 186 -19.34 4.38 -11.67
N SER A 187 -20.46 5.10 -11.76
CA SER A 187 -21.43 4.98 -12.86
C SER A 187 -20.90 5.44 -14.22
N ALA A 188 -19.84 6.28 -14.23
CA ALA A 188 -19.19 6.77 -15.44
C ALA A 188 -18.06 5.84 -15.92
N LEU A 189 -17.71 4.81 -15.12
CA LEU A 189 -16.62 3.89 -15.43
C LEU A 189 -17.12 2.67 -16.19
N ASP A 190 -16.38 2.36 -17.24
CA ASP A 190 -16.49 1.12 -18.00
C ASP A 190 -15.10 0.44 -18.11
N GLY A 191 -14.95 -0.54 -18.98
CA GLY A 191 -13.68 -1.23 -19.24
C GLY A 191 -12.60 -0.38 -19.94
N VAL A 192 -12.85 0.90 -20.19
CA VAL A 192 -11.90 1.81 -20.89
C VAL A 192 -11.30 2.78 -19.87
N TRP A 193 -10.00 3.08 -20.03
CA TRP A 193 -9.32 4.10 -19.23
C TRP A 193 -9.89 5.50 -19.48
N ARG A 194 -10.32 6.17 -18.42
CA ARG A 194 -10.87 7.53 -18.47
C ARG A 194 -10.25 8.40 -17.39
N ALA A 195 -9.97 9.65 -17.71
CA ALA A 195 -9.60 10.65 -16.71
C ALA A 195 -10.80 10.91 -15.78
N MET A 196 -10.59 10.82 -14.48
CA MET A 196 -11.61 11.14 -13.50
C MET A 196 -11.87 12.65 -13.48
N THR A 197 -13.14 13.03 -13.45
CA THR A 197 -13.54 14.45 -13.29
C THR A 197 -13.49 14.90 -11.83
N VAL A 198 -13.48 13.95 -10.90
CA VAL A 198 -13.39 14.20 -9.46
C VAL A 198 -11.94 13.98 -9.02
N PRO A 199 -11.25 15.00 -8.50
CA PRO A 199 -9.87 14.85 -8.06
C PRO A 199 -9.80 14.07 -6.74
N LEU A 200 -8.84 13.15 -6.61
CA LEU A 200 -8.49 12.50 -5.37
C LEU A 200 -7.27 13.22 -4.76
N HIS A 201 -7.43 13.77 -3.55
CA HIS A 201 -6.39 14.57 -2.90
C HIS A 201 -5.79 15.68 -3.80
N GLY A 202 -6.65 16.32 -4.62
CA GLY A 202 -6.25 17.41 -5.52
C GLY A 202 -5.54 16.96 -6.80
N ARG A 203 -5.52 15.68 -7.12
CA ARG A 203 -4.91 15.12 -8.34
C ARG A 203 -5.96 14.43 -9.19
N ILE A 204 -5.84 14.55 -10.51
CA ILE A 204 -6.65 13.80 -11.47
C ILE A 204 -6.00 12.44 -11.67
N TYR A 205 -6.83 11.40 -11.58
CA TYR A 205 -6.44 10.03 -11.82
C TYR A 205 -7.11 9.51 -13.09
N PHE A 206 -6.50 8.53 -13.73
CA PHE A 206 -7.15 7.72 -14.73
C PHE A 206 -7.75 6.50 -14.05
N ALA A 207 -8.95 6.13 -14.43
CA ALA A 207 -9.67 5.01 -13.87
C ALA A 207 -10.33 4.18 -14.96
N ARG A 208 -10.50 2.89 -14.70
CA ARG A 208 -11.32 1.95 -15.49
C ARG A 208 -12.00 0.98 -14.55
N ARG A 209 -13.16 0.46 -14.94
CA ARG A 209 -13.81 -0.62 -14.20
C ARG A 209 -13.24 -1.97 -14.63
N VAL A 210 -13.11 -2.87 -13.67
CA VAL A 210 -12.76 -4.27 -13.86
C VAL A 210 -13.80 -5.09 -13.15
N ASP A 211 -14.48 -5.97 -13.88
CA ASP A 211 -15.52 -6.85 -13.33
C ASP A 211 -14.85 -8.16 -12.86
N SER A 212 -14.22 -8.12 -11.70
CA SER A 212 -13.63 -9.28 -11.03
C SER A 212 -13.80 -9.14 -9.52
N PRO A 213 -14.31 -10.17 -8.84
CA PRO A 213 -14.58 -10.10 -7.40
C PRO A 213 -13.31 -10.27 -6.53
N ASP A 214 -12.26 -10.89 -7.04
CA ASP A 214 -11.11 -11.34 -6.25
C ASP A 214 -9.74 -11.11 -6.92
N LEU A 215 -9.72 -10.55 -8.12
CA LEU A 215 -8.52 -10.27 -8.93
C LEU A 215 -7.70 -11.52 -9.32
N VAL A 216 -8.24 -12.73 -9.22
CA VAL A 216 -7.52 -13.96 -9.60
C VAL A 216 -7.19 -13.97 -11.10
N ASP A 217 -8.16 -13.61 -11.94
CA ASP A 217 -8.02 -13.60 -13.40
C ASP A 217 -7.67 -12.21 -13.96
N VAL A 218 -7.19 -11.32 -13.10
CA VAL A 218 -6.84 -9.95 -13.50
C VAL A 218 -5.36 -9.69 -13.29
N ALA A 219 -4.71 -9.16 -14.32
CA ALA A 219 -3.34 -8.66 -14.26
C ALA A 219 -3.35 -7.12 -14.26
N PRO A 220 -3.52 -6.43 -13.13
CA PRO A 220 -3.70 -4.98 -13.08
C PRO A 220 -2.55 -4.20 -13.72
N LEU A 221 -1.30 -4.67 -13.56
CA LEU A 221 -0.14 -4.01 -14.17
C LEU A 221 -0.10 -4.21 -15.69
N LYS A 222 -0.57 -5.36 -16.18
CA LYS A 222 -0.70 -5.56 -17.65
C LYS A 222 -1.79 -4.65 -18.21
N LEU A 223 -2.93 -4.52 -17.54
CA LEU A 223 -3.97 -3.57 -17.94
C LEU A 223 -3.47 -2.12 -17.97
N LEU A 224 -2.63 -1.76 -17.00
CA LEU A 224 -1.99 -0.44 -16.95
C LEU A 224 -0.99 -0.27 -18.11
N ALA A 225 -0.12 -1.26 -18.35
CA ALA A 225 0.86 -1.24 -19.42
C ALA A 225 0.19 -1.08 -20.79
N ASP A 226 -0.79 -1.94 -21.10
CA ASP A 226 -1.57 -1.90 -22.35
C ASP A 226 -2.27 -0.53 -22.54
N GLY A 227 -2.77 0.07 -21.48
CA GLY A 227 -3.41 1.39 -21.50
C GLY A 227 -2.42 2.55 -21.69
N LEU A 228 -1.20 2.42 -21.21
CA LEU A 228 -0.16 3.44 -21.31
C LEU A 228 0.61 3.36 -22.63
N GLU A 229 0.75 2.18 -23.23
CA GLU A 229 1.35 2.04 -24.56
C GLU A 229 0.58 2.86 -25.60
N GLY A 230 -0.76 2.81 -25.56
CA GLY A 230 -1.61 3.66 -26.37
C GLY A 230 -1.44 5.17 -26.11
N ALA A 231 -0.87 5.55 -24.96
CA ALA A 231 -0.63 6.94 -24.57
C ALA A 231 0.86 7.34 -24.63
N GLY A 232 1.78 6.43 -25.00
CA GLY A 232 3.23 6.69 -25.05
C GLY A 232 3.87 7.02 -23.69
N ALA A 233 3.29 6.55 -22.59
CA ALA A 233 3.61 6.99 -21.23
C ALA A 233 4.19 5.89 -20.31
N TYR A 234 4.37 4.67 -20.78
CA TYR A 234 4.97 3.59 -19.99
C TYR A 234 6.42 3.93 -19.62
N GLY A 235 6.75 3.87 -18.34
CA GLY A 235 8.06 4.25 -17.80
C GLY A 235 8.09 5.61 -17.08
N ARG A 236 6.95 6.30 -16.99
CA ARG A 236 6.80 7.56 -16.23
C ARG A 236 5.85 7.45 -15.03
N VAL A 237 5.56 6.22 -14.61
CA VAL A 237 4.70 5.94 -13.44
C VAL A 237 5.52 5.78 -12.17
#